data_132a291e86672f6f51e52c9a3a7b4948
#
_entry.id   132a291e86672f6f51e52c9a3a7b4948
#
_cell.length_a   1.000
_cell.length_b   1.000
_cell.length_c   1.000
_cell.angle_alpha   90.00
_cell.angle_beta   90.00
_cell.angle_gamma   90.00
#
_symmetry.space_group_name_H-M   'P 1'
#
loop_
_entity.id
_entity.type
_entity.pdbx_description
1 polymer ?
#
loop_
_entity_poly.entity_id
_entity_poly.type
_entity_poly.pdbx_seq_one_letter_code
_entity_poly.pdbx_strand_id
1 'polypeptide(L)'
;MNIAKMMKQAQQAQQKMQELQAKIAQQEIAGQSGAGMVKVTMTGAGEMRQLKIDPSLANPQEIEVLEDLIVAACNDARSKGEAAQQKAMAEAMGGMGLPPGMKLPF
;
A
#
# COMPACT_ATOMS: atom_id res chain seq x y z
N MET A 1 -17.40 15.68 33.20
CA MET A 1 -16.57 14.95 32.27
C MET A 1 -16.62 13.46 32.57
N ASN A 2 -17.08 12.66 31.63
CA ASN A 2 -17.24 11.23 31.87
C ASN A 2 -16.00 10.49 31.35
N ILE A 3 -15.12 10.12 32.28
CA ILE A 3 -13.85 9.43 31.97
C ILE A 3 -14.12 8.07 31.31
N ALA A 4 -15.13 7.34 31.78
CA ALA A 4 -15.48 6.05 31.21
C ALA A 4 -15.90 6.16 29.74
N LYS A 5 -16.64 7.20 29.39
CA LYS A 5 -17.04 7.45 28.01
C LYS A 5 -15.84 7.82 27.14
N MET A 6 -14.92 8.62 27.66
CA MET A 6 -13.69 9.00 26.96
C MET A 6 -12.81 7.79 26.71
N MET A 7 -12.67 6.90 27.70
CA MET A 7 -11.89 5.67 27.56
C MET A 7 -12.52 4.74 26.53
N LYS A 8 -13.83 4.64 26.51
CA LYS A 8 -14.54 3.82 25.53
C LYS A 8 -14.33 4.34 24.12
N GLN A 9 -14.39 5.66 23.93
CA GLN A 9 -14.15 6.28 22.63
C GLN A 9 -12.71 6.05 22.17
N ALA A 10 -11.74 6.14 23.08
CA ALA A 10 -10.35 5.89 22.78
C ALA A 10 -10.12 4.43 22.34
N GLN A 11 -10.77 3.49 23.03
CA GLN A 11 -10.70 2.08 22.68
C GLN A 11 -11.31 1.80 21.31
N GLN A 12 -12.45 2.44 21.00
CA GLN A 12 -13.10 2.30 19.71
C GLN A 12 -12.24 2.87 18.59
N ALA A 13 -11.61 4.02 18.81
CA ALA A 13 -10.71 4.63 17.83
C ALA A 13 -9.51 3.75 17.57
N GLN A 14 -8.93 3.16 18.62
CA GLN A 14 -7.80 2.26 18.50
C GLN A 14 -8.16 0.99 17.75
N GLN A 15 -9.32 0.44 18.02
CA GLN A 15 -9.84 -0.75 17.34
C GLN A 15 -10.07 -0.49 15.86
N LYS A 16 -10.65 0.66 15.52
CA LYS A 16 -10.84 1.05 14.11
C LYS A 16 -9.52 1.21 13.38
N MET A 17 -8.52 1.77 14.06
CA MET A 17 -7.19 1.92 13.48
C MET A 17 -6.55 0.57 13.20
N GLN A 18 -6.67 -0.39 14.12
CA GLN A 18 -6.18 -1.74 13.92
C GLN A 18 -6.87 -2.44 12.76
N GLU A 19 -8.18 -2.28 12.64
CA GLU A 19 -8.95 -2.84 11.53
C GLU A 19 -8.52 -2.24 10.19
N LEU A 20 -8.28 -0.93 10.17
CA LEU A 20 -7.82 -0.23 8.98
C LEU A 20 -6.43 -0.71 8.57
N GLN A 21 -5.51 -0.85 9.51
CA GLN A 21 -4.17 -1.34 9.23
C GLN A 21 -4.18 -2.77 8.71
N ALA A 22 -5.03 -3.63 9.28
CA ALA A 22 -5.19 -5.00 8.80
C ALA A 22 -5.73 -5.04 7.38
N LYS A 23 -6.70 -4.18 7.08
CA LYS A 23 -7.29 -4.08 5.74
C LYS A 23 -6.26 -3.60 4.72
N ILE A 24 -5.47 -2.58 5.08
CA ILE A 24 -4.40 -2.06 4.22
C ILE A 24 -3.35 -3.13 3.97
N ALA A 25 -2.96 -3.87 5.01
CA ALA A 25 -1.95 -4.92 4.91
C ALA A 25 -2.36 -6.05 3.97
N GLN A 26 -3.67 -6.30 3.81
CA GLN A 26 -4.18 -7.34 2.92
C GLN A 26 -4.56 -6.82 1.54
N GLN A 27 -4.56 -5.51 1.34
CA GLN A 27 -4.90 -4.92 0.06
C GLN A 27 -3.88 -5.31 -1.01
N GLU A 28 -4.36 -5.75 -2.17
CA GLU A 28 -3.49 -6.09 -3.28
C GLU A 28 -3.14 -4.85 -4.08
N ILE A 29 -1.84 -4.67 -4.32
CA ILE A 29 -1.28 -3.54 -5.04
C ILE A 29 -0.63 -4.08 -6.31
N ALA A 30 -1.03 -3.57 -7.45
CA ALA A 30 -0.46 -3.96 -8.73
C ALA A 30 0.62 -2.96 -9.16
N GLY A 31 1.75 -3.49 -9.59
CA GLY A 31 2.83 -2.70 -10.18
C GLY A 31 3.22 -3.27 -11.54
N GLN A 32 3.82 -2.46 -12.36
CA GLN A 32 4.25 -2.89 -13.68
C GLN A 32 5.44 -2.09 -14.18
N SER A 33 6.12 -2.63 -15.18
CA SER A 33 7.20 -1.97 -15.90
C SER A 33 7.26 -2.48 -17.34
N GLY A 34 7.99 -1.77 -18.19
CA GLY A 34 8.15 -2.17 -19.59
C GLY A 34 6.83 -2.25 -20.34
N ALA A 35 5.94 -1.29 -20.13
CA ALA A 35 4.61 -1.25 -20.76
C ALA A 35 3.79 -2.52 -20.47
N GLY A 36 3.92 -3.05 -19.27
CA GLY A 36 3.18 -4.24 -18.84
C GLY A 36 3.87 -5.56 -19.12
N MET A 37 5.12 -5.55 -19.61
CA MET A 37 5.87 -6.79 -19.83
C MET A 37 6.24 -7.50 -18.54
N VAL A 38 6.41 -6.76 -17.45
CA VAL A 38 6.56 -7.31 -16.11
C VAL A 38 5.48 -6.72 -15.22
N LYS A 39 4.72 -7.59 -14.58
CA LYS A 39 3.64 -7.20 -13.65
C LYS A 39 3.85 -7.91 -12.33
N VAL A 40 3.67 -7.18 -11.24
CA VAL A 40 3.74 -7.74 -9.89
C VAL A 40 2.47 -7.42 -9.14
N THR A 41 2.11 -8.30 -8.22
CA THR A 41 1.05 -8.06 -7.24
C THR A 41 1.66 -8.19 -5.86
N MET A 42 1.49 -7.16 -5.05
CA MET A 42 2.07 -7.06 -3.72
C MET A 42 0.96 -6.70 -2.74
N THR A 43 1.08 -7.12 -1.49
CA THR A 43 0.16 -6.67 -0.45
C THR A 43 0.63 -5.35 0.14
N GLY A 44 -0.27 -4.65 0.83
CA GLY A 44 0.09 -3.43 1.54
C GLY A 44 1.15 -3.63 2.62
N ALA A 45 1.31 -4.87 3.10
CA ALA A 45 2.36 -5.24 4.05
C ALA A 45 3.72 -5.48 3.37
N GLY A 46 3.79 -5.42 2.04
CA GLY A 46 5.03 -5.63 1.29
C GLY A 46 5.28 -7.06 0.89
N GLU A 47 4.30 -7.94 1.02
CA GLU A 47 4.44 -9.32 0.60
C GLU A 47 4.15 -9.46 -0.89
N MET A 48 5.07 -10.08 -1.62
CA MET A 48 4.89 -10.38 -3.04
C MET A 48 3.96 -11.58 -3.19
N ARG A 49 2.88 -11.39 -3.95
CA ARG A 49 1.88 -12.44 -4.18
C ARG A 49 2.03 -13.09 -5.55
N GLN A 50 2.35 -12.31 -6.56
CA GLN A 50 2.41 -12.79 -7.93
C GLN A 50 3.42 -11.99 -8.73
N LEU A 51 4.09 -12.69 -9.66
CA LEU A 51 4.99 -12.08 -10.63
C LEU A 51 4.64 -12.66 -11.98
N LYS A 52 4.35 -11.79 -12.95
CA LYS A 52 4.11 -12.20 -14.34
C LYS A 52 5.13 -11.54 -15.25
N ILE A 53 5.77 -12.35 -16.06
CA ILE A 53 6.81 -11.93 -16.98
C ILE A 53 6.38 -12.31 -18.39
N ASP A 54 6.50 -11.36 -19.32
CA ASP A 54 6.26 -11.66 -20.74
C ASP A 54 7.28 -12.68 -21.21
N PRO A 55 6.85 -13.76 -21.89
CA PRO A 55 7.78 -14.81 -22.34
C PRO A 55 8.91 -14.31 -23.23
N SER A 56 8.75 -13.20 -23.94
CA SER A 56 9.80 -12.63 -24.78
C SER A 56 11.02 -12.19 -23.97
N LEU A 57 10.86 -11.92 -22.67
CA LEU A 57 11.95 -11.55 -21.78
C LEU A 57 12.71 -12.76 -21.21
N ALA A 58 12.18 -13.96 -21.39
CA ALA A 58 12.81 -15.20 -20.92
C ALA A 58 13.88 -15.66 -21.91
N ASN A 59 14.82 -14.80 -22.19
CA ASN A 59 15.91 -15.00 -23.13
C ASN A 59 17.23 -14.71 -22.41
N PRO A 60 18.23 -15.62 -22.46
CA PRO A 60 19.51 -15.38 -21.80
C PRO A 60 20.19 -14.07 -22.20
N GLN A 61 19.94 -13.59 -23.42
CA GLN A 61 20.50 -12.32 -23.89
C GLN A 61 19.77 -11.11 -23.33
N GLU A 62 18.59 -11.30 -22.73
CA GLU A 62 17.75 -10.24 -22.19
C GLU A 62 17.70 -10.26 -20.65
N ILE A 63 18.57 -11.03 -20.01
CA ILE A 63 18.52 -11.22 -18.55
C ILE A 63 18.69 -9.90 -17.80
N GLU A 64 19.62 -9.04 -18.24
CA GLU A 64 19.83 -7.75 -17.56
C GLU A 64 18.60 -6.86 -17.69
N VAL A 65 17.97 -6.85 -18.86
CA VAL A 65 16.72 -6.10 -19.08
C VAL A 65 15.63 -6.63 -18.16
N LEU A 66 15.49 -7.95 -18.06
CA LEU A 66 14.51 -8.59 -17.20
C LEU A 66 14.72 -8.23 -15.73
N GLU A 67 15.97 -8.28 -15.27
CA GLU A 67 16.32 -7.91 -13.89
C GLU A 67 15.91 -6.48 -13.59
N ASP A 68 16.25 -5.54 -14.48
CA ASP A 68 15.91 -4.13 -14.30
C ASP A 68 14.40 -3.90 -14.33
N LEU A 69 13.69 -4.61 -15.20
CA LEU A 69 12.22 -4.49 -15.29
C LEU A 69 11.53 -5.04 -14.05
N ILE A 70 12.05 -6.13 -13.47
CA ILE A 70 11.51 -6.69 -12.23
C ILE A 70 11.70 -5.69 -11.09
N VAL A 71 12.88 -5.10 -10.95
CA VAL A 71 13.15 -4.09 -9.92
C VAL A 71 12.21 -2.91 -10.09
N ALA A 72 12.04 -2.42 -11.32
CA ALA A 72 11.16 -1.29 -11.61
C ALA A 72 9.71 -1.61 -11.30
N ALA A 73 9.23 -2.81 -11.63
CA ALA A 73 7.85 -3.23 -11.34
C ALA A 73 7.59 -3.33 -9.83
N CYS A 74 8.54 -3.87 -9.08
CA CYS A 74 8.45 -3.98 -7.63
C CYS A 74 8.43 -2.59 -6.98
N ASN A 75 9.27 -1.69 -7.45
CA ASN A 75 9.31 -0.32 -6.94
C ASN A 75 8.04 0.45 -7.29
N ASP A 76 7.47 0.20 -8.47
CA ASP A 76 6.18 0.78 -8.87
C ASP A 76 5.07 0.32 -7.94
N ALA A 77 5.00 -0.98 -7.64
CA ALA A 77 4.01 -1.52 -6.71
C ALA A 77 4.18 -0.94 -5.31
N ARG A 78 5.41 -0.84 -4.84
CA ARG A 78 5.72 -0.27 -3.52
C ARG A 78 5.29 1.18 -3.43
N SER A 79 5.60 1.98 -4.43
CA SER A 79 5.23 3.39 -4.49
C SER A 79 3.71 3.56 -4.48
N LYS A 80 2.99 2.75 -5.26
CA LYS A 80 1.53 2.77 -5.29
C LYS A 80 0.94 2.33 -3.96
N GLY A 81 1.54 1.34 -3.30
CA GLY A 81 1.13 0.87 -1.98
C GLY A 81 1.29 1.93 -0.92
N GLU A 82 2.41 2.66 -0.92
CA GLU A 82 2.65 3.76 -0.01
C GLU A 82 1.64 4.89 -0.20
N ALA A 83 1.36 5.23 -1.46
CA ALA A 83 0.36 6.26 -1.79
C ALA A 83 -1.04 5.84 -1.33
N ALA A 84 -1.41 4.58 -1.54
CA ALA A 84 -2.71 4.06 -1.10
C ALA A 84 -2.82 4.07 0.42
N GLN A 85 -1.74 3.73 1.12
CA GLN A 85 -1.69 3.75 2.57
C GLN A 85 -1.86 5.15 3.13
N GLN A 86 -1.15 6.13 2.56
CA GLN A 86 -1.27 7.53 2.96
C GLN A 86 -2.68 8.06 2.73
N LYS A 87 -3.27 7.71 1.59
CA LYS A 87 -4.64 8.11 1.27
C LYS A 87 -5.64 7.51 2.25
N ALA A 88 -5.51 6.23 2.57
CA ALA A 88 -6.39 5.54 3.51
C ALA A 88 -6.28 6.13 4.90
N MET A 89 -5.07 6.46 5.35
CA MET A 89 -4.84 7.10 6.64
C MET A 89 -5.43 8.50 6.69
N ALA A 90 -5.26 9.28 5.63
CA ALA A 90 -5.84 10.62 5.55
C ALA A 90 -7.36 10.59 5.59
N GLU A 91 -7.98 9.65 4.88
CA GLU A 91 -9.44 9.48 4.89
C GLU A 91 -9.94 9.06 6.27
N ALA A 92 -9.22 8.15 6.93
CA ALA A 92 -9.59 7.70 8.28
C ALA A 92 -9.50 8.86 9.28
N MET A 93 -8.45 9.69 9.18
CA MET A 93 -8.29 10.83 10.07
C MET A 93 -9.30 11.93 9.78
N GLY A 94 -9.66 12.13 8.51
CA GLY A 94 -10.74 13.03 8.12
C GLY A 94 -12.06 12.61 8.71
N GLY A 95 -12.34 11.30 8.75
CA GLY A 95 -13.55 10.73 9.39
C GLY A 95 -13.56 10.85 10.90
N MET A 96 -12.42 11.15 11.53
CA MET A 96 -12.32 11.36 12.97
C MET A 96 -12.59 12.81 13.40
N GLY A 97 -13.01 13.66 12.48
CA GLY A 97 -13.39 15.04 12.80
C GLY A 97 -12.25 16.02 12.90
N LEU A 98 -11.09 15.72 12.32
CA LEU A 98 -9.99 16.69 12.24
C LEU A 98 -10.37 17.84 11.33
N PRO A 99 -10.05 19.10 11.71
CA PRO A 99 -10.40 20.23 10.87
C PRO A 99 -9.72 20.16 9.51
N PRO A 100 -10.38 20.60 8.44
CA PRO A 100 -9.75 20.72 7.13
C PRO A 100 -8.54 21.66 7.21
N GLY A 101 -7.45 21.28 6.59
CA GLY A 101 -6.24 22.09 6.56
C GLY A 101 -5.25 21.83 7.69
N MET A 102 -5.56 20.93 8.62
CA MET A 102 -4.59 20.49 9.61
C MET A 102 -3.54 19.61 8.93
N LYS A 103 -2.31 20.08 8.94
CA LYS A 103 -1.19 19.29 8.40
C LYS A 103 -0.75 18.28 9.45
N LEU A 104 -0.82 17.00 9.08
CA LEU A 104 -0.27 15.94 9.90
C LEU A 104 1.26 15.92 9.76
N PRO A 105 2.00 15.54 10.82
CA PRO A 105 3.46 15.57 10.81
C PRO A 105 4.11 14.40 10.04
N PHE A 106 3.50 13.98 8.95
CA PHE A 106 4.05 12.93 8.09
C PHE A 106 3.64 13.08 6.64
#